data_959d372909c315fc9d72849357c0cc2a
#
_entry.id   959d372909c315fc9d72849357c0cc2a
#
_cell.length_a   1.000
_cell.length_b   1.000
_cell.length_c   1.000
_cell.angle_alpha   90.00
_cell.angle_beta   90.00
_cell.angle_gamma   90.00
#
_symmetry.space_group_name_H-M   'P 1'
#
loop_
_entity.id
_entity.type
_entity.pdbx_description
1 polymer ?
#
loop_
_entity_poly.entity_id
_entity_poly.type
_entity_poly.pdbx_seq_one_letter_code
_entity_poly.pdbx_strand_id
1 'polypeptide(L)'
;LDPNALIANSRVAAVVSDPCLADNPIVACNEAFLELTGYSRTDVMGRNCRFLRGMRTEEDQAAMLRDAIAQVRPAMVELINYRKDGTAFRNAVMVAPLFNGDGEIEFFLGSQMAIDERQPSRHQQARARIEGLSRRQLQIVQALAQGRLNKQIAFELGVTERTIKMHRAALLRALDVRTVAEAIRIAIEAGL
;
A
#
# COMPACT_ATOMS: atom_id res chain seq x y z
N LEU A 1 26.46 -5.14 -4.23
CA LEU A 1 25.35 -5.75 -4.99
C LEU A 1 25.38 -5.23 -6.45
N ASP A 2 24.94 -6.03 -7.43
CA ASP A 2 24.70 -5.55 -8.80
C ASP A 2 23.27 -5.00 -8.91
N PRO A 3 23.09 -3.68 -9.08
CA PRO A 3 21.77 -3.07 -9.13
C PRO A 3 20.89 -3.61 -10.26
N ASN A 4 21.47 -3.94 -11.42
CA ASN A 4 20.71 -4.46 -12.56
C ASN A 4 20.24 -5.89 -12.30
N ALA A 5 21.07 -6.73 -11.71
CA ALA A 5 20.70 -8.12 -11.38
C ALA A 5 19.53 -8.20 -10.40
N LEU A 6 19.40 -7.21 -9.49
CA LEU A 6 18.32 -7.18 -8.49
C LEU A 6 16.91 -7.07 -9.11
N ILE A 7 16.79 -6.45 -10.29
CA ILE A 7 15.51 -6.12 -10.90
C ILE A 7 15.30 -6.72 -12.29
N ALA A 8 16.32 -7.36 -12.87
CA ALA A 8 16.30 -7.83 -14.26
C ALA A 8 15.13 -8.76 -14.60
N ASN A 9 14.74 -9.65 -13.69
CA ASN A 9 13.69 -10.65 -13.91
C ASN A 9 12.35 -10.27 -13.28
N SER A 10 12.23 -9.05 -12.73
CA SER A 10 10.98 -8.59 -12.13
C SER A 10 9.98 -8.16 -13.19
N ARG A 11 8.76 -8.68 -13.10
CA ARG A 11 7.61 -8.20 -13.89
C ARG A 11 6.96 -6.95 -13.31
N VAL A 12 7.32 -6.61 -12.07
CA VAL A 12 6.89 -5.37 -11.43
C VAL A 12 7.84 -4.27 -11.82
N ALA A 13 7.32 -3.08 -12.14
CA ALA A 13 8.13 -1.90 -12.42
C ALA A 13 9.04 -1.60 -11.24
N ALA A 14 10.35 -1.57 -11.48
CA ALA A 14 11.34 -1.44 -10.42
C ALA A 14 12.51 -0.55 -10.84
N VAL A 15 13.04 0.16 -9.85
CA VAL A 15 14.25 0.98 -9.94
C VAL A 15 15.17 0.69 -8.76
N VAL A 16 16.45 0.90 -8.93
CA VAL A 16 17.43 0.95 -7.84
C VAL A 16 18.04 2.34 -7.84
N SER A 17 18.10 2.98 -6.67
CA SER A 17 18.74 4.28 -6.49
C SER A 17 19.88 4.19 -5.49
N ASP A 18 20.89 5.04 -5.67
CA ASP A 18 22.11 5.08 -4.88
C ASP A 18 22.11 6.29 -3.92
N PRO A 19 21.88 6.08 -2.62
CA PRO A 19 21.87 7.16 -1.64
C PRO A 19 23.27 7.74 -1.34
N CYS A 20 24.35 7.08 -1.75
CA CYS A 20 25.71 7.58 -1.58
C CYS A 20 26.05 8.65 -2.64
N LEU A 21 25.28 8.72 -3.72
CA LEU A 21 25.42 9.74 -4.75
C LEU A 21 24.51 10.96 -4.47
N ALA A 22 24.93 12.11 -4.98
CA ALA A 22 24.16 13.34 -4.83
C ALA A 22 22.73 13.16 -5.37
N ASP A 23 21.72 13.52 -4.56
CA ASP A 23 20.31 13.47 -4.90
C ASP A 23 19.69 12.06 -5.03
N ASN A 24 20.38 11.00 -4.55
CA ASN A 24 19.89 9.63 -4.58
C ASN A 24 19.34 9.23 -5.98
N PRO A 25 20.19 9.26 -7.02
CA PRO A 25 19.77 9.02 -8.39
C PRO A 25 19.47 7.55 -8.67
N ILE A 26 18.63 7.30 -9.68
CA ILE A 26 18.40 5.97 -10.22
C ILE A 26 19.65 5.48 -10.94
N VAL A 27 20.17 4.34 -10.50
CA VAL A 27 21.35 3.65 -11.08
C VAL A 27 20.97 2.38 -11.84
N ALA A 28 19.74 1.89 -11.68
CA ALA A 28 19.17 0.82 -12.51
C ALA A 28 17.64 0.94 -12.59
N CYS A 29 17.08 0.56 -13.74
CA CYS A 29 15.64 0.42 -13.95
C CYS A 29 15.36 -0.75 -14.89
N ASN A 30 14.22 -1.43 -14.70
CA ASN A 30 13.80 -2.52 -15.58
C ASN A 30 12.84 -2.04 -16.68
N GLU A 31 12.57 -2.90 -17.67
CA GLU A 31 11.67 -2.57 -18.78
C GLU A 31 10.25 -2.26 -18.30
N ALA A 32 9.74 -2.98 -17.32
CA ALA A 32 8.42 -2.73 -16.75
C ALA A 32 8.26 -1.30 -16.20
N PHE A 33 9.34 -0.71 -15.65
CA PHE A 33 9.34 0.69 -15.22
C PHE A 33 9.27 1.65 -16.41
N LEU A 34 10.00 1.38 -17.47
CA LEU A 34 9.99 2.20 -18.69
C LEU A 34 8.60 2.14 -19.36
N GLU A 35 8.01 0.94 -19.46
CA GLU A 35 6.66 0.74 -19.98
C GLU A 35 5.60 1.46 -19.12
N LEU A 36 5.70 1.33 -17.79
CA LEU A 36 4.76 1.99 -16.87
C LEU A 36 4.77 3.49 -17.00
N THR A 37 5.97 4.08 -17.12
CA THR A 37 6.15 5.53 -17.03
C THR A 37 6.24 6.24 -18.38
N GLY A 38 6.50 5.48 -19.46
CA GLY A 38 6.68 6.01 -20.82
C GLY A 38 7.99 6.77 -21.05
N TYR A 39 8.91 6.75 -20.08
CA TYR A 39 10.24 7.35 -20.21
C TYR A 39 11.22 6.35 -20.82
N SER A 40 12.19 6.86 -21.60
CA SER A 40 13.31 6.04 -22.05
C SER A 40 14.33 5.83 -20.93
N ARG A 41 15.16 4.80 -21.03
CA ARG A 41 16.23 4.54 -20.05
C ARG A 41 17.16 5.75 -19.89
N THR A 42 17.50 6.40 -20.98
CA THR A 42 18.34 7.63 -20.97
C THR A 42 17.68 8.81 -20.24
N ASP A 43 16.35 8.88 -20.25
CA ASP A 43 15.61 9.91 -19.53
C ASP A 43 15.55 9.65 -18.02
N VAL A 44 15.73 8.40 -17.58
CA VAL A 44 15.54 7.94 -16.21
C VAL A 44 16.86 7.90 -15.43
N MET A 45 17.90 7.33 -16.05
CA MET A 45 19.19 7.12 -15.40
C MET A 45 19.82 8.41 -14.91
N GLY A 46 20.36 8.38 -13.70
CA GLY A 46 21.01 9.54 -13.06
C GLY A 46 20.04 10.55 -12.46
N ARG A 47 18.73 10.35 -12.56
CA ARG A 47 17.73 11.26 -11.97
C ARG A 47 17.12 10.69 -10.70
N ASN A 48 16.71 11.58 -9.80
CA ASN A 48 15.90 11.16 -8.66
C ASN A 48 14.45 10.88 -9.10
N CYS A 49 13.84 9.82 -8.58
CA CYS A 49 12.50 9.33 -8.97
C CYS A 49 11.38 10.38 -8.80
N ARG A 50 11.64 11.49 -8.08
CA ARG A 50 10.69 12.61 -7.95
C ARG A 50 10.30 13.28 -9.27
N PHE A 51 11.00 12.99 -10.38
CA PHE A 51 10.62 13.51 -11.70
C PHE A 51 9.24 13.04 -12.17
N LEU A 52 8.72 11.98 -11.55
CA LEU A 52 7.36 11.51 -11.80
C LEU A 52 6.27 12.33 -11.08
N ARG A 53 6.64 13.30 -10.22
CA ARG A 53 5.68 14.14 -9.50
C ARG A 53 5.12 15.24 -10.39
N GLY A 54 3.94 15.72 -10.05
CA GLY A 54 3.27 16.82 -10.72
C GLY A 54 2.22 17.49 -9.84
N MET A 55 1.36 18.31 -10.44
CA MET A 55 0.45 19.20 -9.71
C MET A 55 -0.52 18.48 -8.74
N ARG A 56 -0.92 17.25 -9.04
CA ARG A 56 -1.87 16.48 -8.21
C ARG A 56 -1.18 15.47 -7.30
N THR A 57 0.15 15.44 -7.25
CA THR A 57 0.88 14.55 -6.34
C THR A 57 0.63 14.98 -4.90
N GLU A 58 0.18 14.07 -4.06
CA GLU A 58 -0.11 14.29 -2.64
C GLU A 58 1.18 14.53 -1.87
N GLU A 59 1.33 15.74 -1.30
CA GLU A 59 2.57 16.15 -0.64
C GLU A 59 2.82 15.40 0.68
N ASP A 60 1.77 15.01 1.41
CA ASP A 60 1.86 14.17 2.60
C ASP A 60 2.45 12.80 2.29
N GLN A 61 2.01 12.15 1.21
CA GLN A 61 2.55 10.87 0.75
C GLN A 61 4.00 11.01 0.26
N ALA A 62 4.28 12.10 -0.44
CA ALA A 62 5.64 12.41 -0.89
C ALA A 62 6.59 12.69 0.29
N ALA A 63 6.10 13.35 1.36
CA ALA A 63 6.84 13.56 2.59
C ALA A 63 7.14 12.23 3.32
N MET A 64 6.17 11.33 3.41
CA MET A 64 6.36 9.99 3.99
C MET A 64 7.49 9.22 3.30
N LEU A 65 7.60 9.29 1.96
CA LEU A 65 8.71 8.67 1.23
C LEU A 65 10.06 9.34 1.56
N ARG A 66 10.09 10.68 1.58
CA ARG A 66 11.33 11.41 1.94
C ARG A 66 11.82 11.03 3.32
N ASP A 67 10.91 11.01 4.30
CA ASP A 67 11.23 10.68 5.69
C ASP A 67 11.70 9.23 5.84
N ALA A 68 11.08 8.30 5.12
CA ALA A 68 11.48 6.91 5.13
C ALA A 68 12.89 6.71 4.55
N ILE A 69 13.19 7.38 3.43
CA ILE A 69 14.53 7.36 2.83
C ILE A 69 15.57 7.98 3.76
N ALA A 70 15.26 9.15 4.36
CA ALA A 70 16.16 9.82 5.30
C ALA A 70 16.44 9.00 6.56
N GLN A 71 15.47 8.21 7.02
CA GLN A 71 15.58 7.33 8.18
C GLN A 71 16.03 5.90 7.81
N VAL A 72 16.39 5.65 6.56
CA VAL A 72 16.83 4.35 6.05
C VAL A 72 15.85 3.23 6.45
N ARG A 73 14.55 3.44 6.24
CA ARG A 73 13.50 2.47 6.56
C ARG A 73 12.60 2.19 5.35
N PRO A 74 11.97 1.01 5.29
CA PRO A 74 11.01 0.73 4.24
C PRO A 74 9.75 1.59 4.39
N ALA A 75 9.11 1.90 3.26
CA ALA A 75 7.81 2.56 3.22
C ALA A 75 7.00 2.11 2.02
N MET A 76 5.68 2.24 2.15
CA MET A 76 4.72 2.04 1.07
C MET A 76 3.74 3.19 1.09
N VAL A 77 3.54 3.81 -0.07
CA VAL A 77 2.60 4.93 -0.24
C VAL A 77 1.83 4.77 -1.54
N GLU A 78 0.69 5.44 -1.62
CA GLU A 78 -0.07 5.60 -2.86
C GLU A 78 -0.16 7.09 -3.18
N LEU A 79 0.31 7.47 -4.36
CA LEU A 79 0.30 8.87 -4.78
C LEU A 79 0.08 9.01 -6.29
N ILE A 80 -0.31 10.20 -6.73
CA ILE A 80 -0.43 10.50 -8.15
C ILE A 80 0.94 10.82 -8.72
N ASN A 81 1.32 10.07 -9.75
CA ASN A 81 2.47 10.32 -10.59
C ASN A 81 2.05 10.64 -12.04
N TYR A 82 3.00 11.04 -12.85
CA TYR A 82 2.78 11.42 -14.23
C TYR A 82 3.73 10.67 -15.15
N ARG A 83 3.17 10.14 -16.24
CA ARG A 83 3.96 9.57 -17.35
C ARG A 83 4.63 10.68 -18.15
N LYS A 84 5.54 10.30 -19.05
CA LYS A 84 6.22 11.23 -19.95
C LYS A 84 5.27 12.05 -20.82
N ASP A 85 4.14 11.48 -21.21
CA ASP A 85 3.09 12.15 -21.99
C ASP A 85 2.19 13.10 -21.17
N GLY A 86 2.46 13.25 -19.87
CA GLY A 86 1.65 14.05 -18.96
C GLY A 86 0.43 13.35 -18.39
N THR A 87 0.17 12.09 -18.74
CA THR A 87 -0.95 11.32 -18.19
C THR A 87 -0.72 11.03 -16.71
N ALA A 88 -1.65 11.47 -15.88
CA ALA A 88 -1.65 11.15 -14.45
C ALA A 88 -2.07 9.70 -14.22
N PHE A 89 -1.47 9.03 -13.25
CA PHE A 89 -1.86 7.71 -12.79
C PHE A 89 -1.63 7.57 -11.28
N ARG A 90 -2.48 6.81 -10.61
CA ARG A 90 -2.27 6.44 -9.21
C ARG A 90 -1.23 5.35 -9.15
N ASN A 91 -0.21 5.57 -8.35
CA ASN A 91 0.96 4.71 -8.24
C ASN A 91 1.11 4.22 -6.79
N ALA A 92 1.08 2.89 -6.60
CA ALA A 92 1.56 2.28 -5.38
C ALA A 92 3.08 2.19 -5.45
N VAL A 93 3.75 2.88 -4.57
CA VAL A 93 5.20 2.94 -4.49
C VAL A 93 5.66 2.30 -3.19
N MET A 94 6.48 1.26 -3.30
CA MET A 94 7.22 0.69 -2.18
C MET A 94 8.69 1.05 -2.32
N VAL A 95 9.30 1.47 -1.22
CA VAL A 95 10.75 1.68 -1.12
C VAL A 95 11.31 0.80 0.00
N ALA A 96 12.44 0.15 -0.24
CA ALA A 96 13.13 -0.67 0.75
C ALA A 96 14.65 -0.43 0.69
N PRO A 97 15.32 -0.21 1.84
CA PRO A 97 16.78 -0.11 1.89
C PRO A 97 17.41 -1.48 1.65
N LEU A 98 18.50 -1.50 0.92
CA LEU A 98 19.36 -2.66 0.71
C LEU A 98 20.71 -2.38 1.35
N PHE A 99 21.18 -3.31 2.17
CA PHE A 99 22.42 -3.17 2.93
C PHE A 99 23.52 -4.04 2.35
N ASN A 100 24.77 -3.58 2.44
CA ASN A 100 25.95 -4.36 2.12
C ASN A 100 26.27 -5.40 3.22
N GLY A 101 27.35 -6.17 3.04
CA GLY A 101 27.78 -7.19 4.00
C GLY A 101 28.20 -6.64 5.36
N ASP A 102 28.50 -5.36 5.45
CA ASP A 102 28.92 -4.65 6.66
C ASP A 102 27.72 -3.99 7.39
N GLY A 103 26.50 -4.12 6.83
CA GLY A 103 25.28 -3.54 7.40
C GLY A 103 25.09 -2.06 7.10
N GLU A 104 25.85 -1.49 6.17
CA GLU A 104 25.69 -0.12 5.71
C GLU A 104 24.71 -0.08 4.52
N ILE A 105 23.95 1.04 4.40
CA ILE A 105 23.07 1.24 3.26
C ILE A 105 23.88 1.29 1.96
N GLU A 106 23.51 0.44 1.00
CA GLU A 106 24.13 0.40 -0.31
C GLU A 106 23.22 1.01 -1.39
N PHE A 107 21.95 0.59 -1.38
CA PHE A 107 20.94 1.04 -2.34
C PHE A 107 19.56 1.18 -1.72
N PHE A 108 18.64 1.85 -2.43
CA PHE A 108 17.21 1.69 -2.24
C PHE A 108 16.60 0.97 -3.45
N LEU A 109 15.82 -0.06 -3.17
CA LEU A 109 14.93 -0.70 -4.14
C LEU A 109 13.59 0.02 -4.12
N GLY A 110 13.18 0.57 -5.25
CA GLY A 110 11.84 1.11 -5.46
C GLY A 110 11.03 0.18 -6.37
N SER A 111 9.86 -0.29 -5.93
CA SER A 111 8.91 -0.97 -6.81
C SER A 111 7.65 -0.13 -6.97
N GLN A 112 7.03 -0.20 -8.15
CA GLN A 112 5.92 0.65 -8.53
C GLN A 112 4.86 -0.14 -9.28
N MET A 113 3.60 0.19 -9.02
CA MET A 113 2.48 -0.45 -9.69
C MET A 113 1.35 0.57 -9.92
N ALA A 114 0.91 0.71 -11.16
CA ALA A 114 -0.29 1.49 -11.45
C ALA A 114 -1.50 0.82 -10.79
N ILE A 115 -2.25 1.61 -10.01
CA ILE A 115 -3.54 1.22 -9.47
C ILE A 115 -4.60 1.75 -10.44
N ASP A 116 -5.48 0.89 -10.91
CA ASP A 116 -6.63 1.33 -11.69
C ASP A 116 -7.56 2.17 -10.79
N GLU A 117 -7.66 3.47 -11.04
CA GLU A 117 -8.57 4.37 -10.30
C GLU A 117 -10.04 3.96 -10.43
N ARG A 118 -10.38 3.10 -11.40
CA ARG A 118 -11.70 2.49 -11.52
C ARG A 118 -11.92 1.37 -10.51
N GLN A 119 -10.84 0.84 -9.92
CA GLN A 119 -10.92 -0.04 -8.76
C GLN A 119 -10.48 0.77 -7.53
N PRO A 120 -11.43 1.17 -6.67
CA PRO A 120 -11.09 1.80 -5.40
C PRO A 120 -10.06 0.94 -4.66
N SER A 121 -9.08 1.56 -4.01
CA SER A 121 -8.05 0.84 -3.25
C SER A 121 -8.71 -0.17 -2.30
N ARG A 122 -8.00 -1.23 -1.91
CA ARG A 122 -8.54 -2.21 -0.94
C ARG A 122 -9.05 -1.51 0.32
N HIS A 123 -8.36 -0.48 0.76
CA HIS A 123 -8.78 0.36 1.89
C HIS A 123 -10.10 1.11 1.59
N GLN A 124 -10.25 1.74 0.42
CA GLN A 124 -11.48 2.43 0.02
C GLN A 124 -12.65 1.46 -0.16
N GLN A 125 -12.41 0.29 -0.77
CA GLN A 125 -13.41 -0.76 -0.90
C GLN A 125 -13.84 -1.29 0.46
N ALA A 126 -12.89 -1.56 1.35
CA ALA A 126 -13.16 -2.01 2.70
C ALA A 126 -13.95 -0.96 3.48
N ARG A 127 -13.57 0.31 3.40
CA ARG A 127 -14.27 1.43 4.02
C ARG A 127 -15.72 1.54 3.54
N ALA A 128 -15.96 1.54 2.23
CA ALA A 128 -17.31 1.59 1.67
C ALA A 128 -18.20 0.43 2.15
N ARG A 129 -17.62 -0.79 2.28
CA ARG A 129 -18.34 -1.95 2.82
C ARG A 129 -18.66 -1.80 4.30
N ILE A 130 -17.77 -1.22 5.09
CA ILE A 130 -17.98 -0.96 6.53
C ILE A 130 -19.01 0.15 6.73
N GLU A 131 -19.00 1.21 5.94
CA GLU A 131 -19.99 2.32 5.98
C GLU A 131 -21.42 1.83 5.73
N GLY A 132 -21.60 0.75 4.98
CA GLY A 132 -22.90 0.10 4.76
C GLY A 132 -23.43 -0.71 5.95
N LEU A 133 -22.64 -0.88 7.02
CA LEU A 133 -23.04 -1.67 8.19
C LEU A 133 -23.96 -0.87 9.14
N SER A 134 -24.94 -1.57 9.74
CA SER A 134 -25.68 -1.01 10.86
C SER A 134 -24.77 -0.77 12.06
N ARG A 135 -25.14 0.15 12.96
CA ARG A 135 -24.39 0.44 14.19
C ARG A 135 -24.06 -0.83 14.99
N ARG A 136 -24.99 -1.79 15.08
CA ARG A 136 -24.79 -3.04 15.80
C ARG A 136 -23.80 -3.96 15.09
N GLN A 137 -23.85 -4.05 13.77
CA GLN A 137 -22.89 -4.83 12.99
C GLN A 137 -21.48 -4.24 13.09
N LEU A 138 -21.36 -2.91 13.07
CA LEU A 138 -20.09 -2.21 13.24
C LEU A 138 -19.46 -2.53 14.62
N GLN A 139 -20.22 -2.41 15.71
CA GLN A 139 -19.75 -2.77 17.06
C GLN A 139 -19.23 -4.21 17.12
N ILE A 140 -19.95 -5.15 16.49
CA ILE A 140 -19.56 -6.56 16.50
C ILE A 140 -18.30 -6.81 15.68
N VAL A 141 -18.17 -6.23 14.48
CA VAL A 141 -16.96 -6.44 13.66
C VAL A 141 -15.72 -5.82 14.30
N GLN A 142 -15.86 -4.67 14.97
CA GLN A 142 -14.78 -4.05 15.74
C GLN A 142 -14.33 -4.95 16.90
N ALA A 143 -15.27 -5.48 17.67
CA ALA A 143 -14.96 -6.39 18.76
C ALA A 143 -14.31 -7.69 18.29
N LEU A 144 -14.75 -8.23 17.13
CA LEU A 144 -14.13 -9.40 16.50
C LEU A 144 -12.72 -9.10 16.01
N ALA A 145 -12.46 -7.92 15.44
CA ALA A 145 -11.13 -7.48 15.01
C ALA A 145 -10.16 -7.34 16.19
N GLN A 146 -10.67 -7.02 17.39
CA GLN A 146 -9.92 -7.00 18.64
C GLN A 146 -9.74 -8.40 19.28
N GLY A 147 -10.17 -9.46 18.59
CA GLY A 147 -10.03 -10.84 19.08
C GLY A 147 -11.00 -11.25 20.16
N ARG A 148 -12.08 -10.47 20.42
CA ARG A 148 -13.05 -10.78 21.49
C ARG A 148 -13.92 -11.99 21.14
N LEU A 149 -14.16 -12.81 22.15
CA LEU A 149 -15.04 -13.98 22.05
C LEU A 149 -16.51 -13.58 22.08
N ASN A 150 -17.40 -14.40 21.50
CA ASN A 150 -18.84 -14.15 21.48
C ASN A 150 -19.41 -13.89 22.88
N LYS A 151 -18.94 -14.60 23.91
CA LYS A 151 -19.36 -14.42 25.31
C LYS A 151 -19.03 -13.03 25.84
N GLN A 152 -17.83 -12.53 25.52
CA GLN A 152 -17.38 -11.19 25.91
C GLN A 152 -18.19 -10.10 25.20
N ILE A 153 -18.40 -10.26 23.88
CA ILE A 153 -19.22 -9.34 23.08
C ILE A 153 -20.65 -9.33 23.58
N ALA A 154 -21.22 -10.49 23.91
CA ALA A 154 -22.58 -10.62 24.44
C ALA A 154 -22.72 -9.85 25.76
N PHE A 155 -21.78 -10.03 26.68
CA PHE A 155 -21.74 -9.34 27.97
C PHE A 155 -21.69 -7.82 27.80
N GLU A 156 -20.74 -7.32 26.98
CA GLU A 156 -20.55 -5.88 26.73
C GLU A 156 -21.76 -5.20 26.06
N LEU A 157 -22.43 -5.93 25.18
CA LEU A 157 -23.56 -5.41 24.43
C LEU A 157 -24.93 -5.68 25.14
N GLY A 158 -24.91 -6.32 26.31
CA GLY A 158 -26.10 -6.61 27.09
C GLY A 158 -27.08 -7.58 26.40
N VAL A 159 -26.57 -8.55 25.65
CA VAL A 159 -27.39 -9.54 24.89
C VAL A 159 -26.88 -10.95 25.13
N THR A 160 -27.61 -11.95 24.59
CA THR A 160 -27.20 -13.36 24.68
C THR A 160 -26.18 -13.73 23.60
N GLU A 161 -25.35 -14.76 23.82
CA GLU A 161 -24.48 -15.31 22.78
C GLU A 161 -25.24 -15.77 21.54
N ARG A 162 -26.45 -16.25 21.68
CA ARG A 162 -27.35 -16.60 20.57
C ARG A 162 -27.64 -15.38 19.69
N THR A 163 -27.88 -14.25 20.34
CA THR A 163 -28.10 -12.98 19.64
C THR A 163 -26.85 -12.53 18.89
N ILE A 164 -25.65 -12.67 19.47
CA ILE A 164 -24.40 -12.40 18.80
C ILE A 164 -24.20 -13.30 17.58
N LYS A 165 -24.47 -14.61 17.69
CA LYS A 165 -24.41 -15.53 16.53
C LYS A 165 -25.32 -15.09 15.39
N MET A 166 -26.55 -14.65 15.71
CA MET A 166 -27.50 -14.09 14.73
C MET A 166 -26.93 -12.82 14.03
N HIS A 167 -26.42 -11.88 14.83
CA HIS A 167 -25.84 -10.65 14.29
C HIS A 167 -24.59 -10.91 13.44
N ARG A 168 -23.75 -11.89 13.83
CA ARG A 168 -22.61 -12.33 13.01
C ARG A 168 -23.05 -12.87 11.66
N ALA A 169 -24.07 -13.71 11.61
CA ALA A 169 -24.61 -14.21 10.35
C ALA A 169 -25.14 -13.07 9.46
N ALA A 170 -25.81 -12.08 10.06
CA ALA A 170 -26.26 -10.88 9.34
C ALA A 170 -25.09 -9.98 8.87
N LEU A 171 -24.04 -9.85 9.69
CA LEU A 171 -22.81 -9.15 9.36
C LEU A 171 -22.10 -9.77 8.15
N LEU A 172 -21.93 -11.10 8.13
CA LEU A 172 -21.30 -11.81 7.02
C LEU A 172 -22.06 -11.58 5.69
N ARG A 173 -23.41 -11.62 5.75
CA ARG A 173 -24.24 -11.30 4.58
C ARG A 173 -24.09 -9.85 4.14
N ALA A 174 -24.08 -8.90 5.10
CA ALA A 174 -23.94 -7.48 4.77
C ALA A 174 -22.59 -7.15 4.16
N LEU A 175 -21.52 -7.84 4.56
CA LEU A 175 -20.18 -7.73 3.99
C LEU A 175 -19.96 -8.62 2.76
N ASP A 176 -20.95 -9.42 2.35
CA ASP A 176 -20.82 -10.40 1.26
C ASP A 176 -19.58 -11.28 1.42
N VAL A 177 -19.43 -11.90 2.60
CA VAL A 177 -18.32 -12.81 2.93
C VAL A 177 -18.84 -14.09 3.57
N ARG A 178 -18.04 -15.16 3.50
CA ARG A 178 -18.41 -16.48 4.00
C ARG A 178 -17.90 -16.75 5.41
N THR A 179 -16.80 -16.11 5.80
CA THR A 179 -16.12 -16.41 7.07
C THR A 179 -15.91 -15.16 7.92
N VAL A 180 -15.80 -15.37 9.23
CA VAL A 180 -15.46 -14.29 10.17
C VAL A 180 -14.06 -13.75 9.93
N ALA A 181 -13.12 -14.59 9.51
CA ALA A 181 -11.77 -14.16 9.18
C ALA A 181 -11.76 -13.13 8.02
N GLU A 182 -12.60 -13.36 6.99
CA GLU A 182 -12.77 -12.39 5.89
C GLU A 182 -13.39 -11.07 6.38
N ALA A 183 -14.38 -11.12 7.28
CA ALA A 183 -14.98 -9.93 7.86
C ALA A 183 -13.98 -9.14 8.72
N ILE A 184 -13.15 -9.83 9.52
CA ILE A 184 -12.06 -9.21 10.30
C ILE A 184 -11.03 -8.57 9.37
N ARG A 185 -10.63 -9.25 8.29
CA ARG A 185 -9.70 -8.70 7.31
C ARG A 185 -10.23 -7.39 6.70
N ILE A 186 -11.51 -7.36 6.30
CA ILE A 186 -12.14 -6.13 5.79
C ILE A 186 -12.14 -5.02 6.84
N ALA A 187 -12.41 -5.34 8.11
CA ALA A 187 -12.37 -4.36 9.19
C ALA A 187 -10.98 -3.75 9.37
N ILE A 188 -9.93 -4.59 9.37
CA ILE A 188 -8.53 -4.14 9.46
C ILE A 188 -8.13 -3.33 8.22
N GLU A 189 -8.49 -3.78 7.01
CA GLU A 189 -8.24 -3.04 5.76
C GLU A 189 -8.97 -1.69 5.73
N ALA A 190 -10.10 -1.54 6.46
CA ALA A 190 -10.84 -0.28 6.60
C ALA A 190 -10.27 0.65 7.70
N GLY A 191 -9.32 0.19 8.51
CA GLY A 191 -8.70 0.95 9.60
C GLY A 191 -9.44 0.88 10.94
N LEU A 192 -10.19 -0.21 11.20
CA LEU A 192 -10.87 -0.49 12.47
C LEU A 192 -10.01 -1.31 13.41
#